data_60cb611fe9eee762317f99861b37b040
#
_entry.id   60cb611fe9eee762317f99861b37b040
#
_cell.length_a   1.000
_cell.length_b   1.000
_cell.length_c   1.000
_cell.angle_alpha   90.00
_cell.angle_beta   90.00
_cell.angle_gamma   90.00
#
_symmetry.space_group_name_H-M   'P 1'
#
loop_
_entity.id
_entity.type
_entity.pdbx_description
1 polymer ?
#
loop_
_entity_poly.entity_id
_entity_poly.type
_entity_poly.pdbx_seq_one_letter_code
_entity_poly.pdbx_strand_id
1 'polypeptide(L)'
;MKQLVFIIILYFVSTVQINELFSQNTTTQLNTKGFFTLDKIGGKWLLISPDEKPFFSIGLNHFDPASLRYAENIHIWEEKYNSSTIEWLVKSVKPNLEKWGFNTMGWEQEVTVRQWQHSRPFTNDELKVLNMPYCRMLPFIESHQWEKHTINYDFFSEEWVEWVDYVARSYCAEVKDDPNLIGYFFSDCPTWVHNRPHNEWRGPIFDPKKLETQEGKNELFKMAKQYYKTIHDAIRKYDPNHLILGDRYEANALIAMEVVEAALPYVDVLSFQDFKNPKLNLDKWHKKTGKPVLLADGSGIIKGDGIYKRSDGNWYKDQIEELFKNPGCIGFHLCGAYQRNKSRARGLLDEFENPDTENIRIIQKTNEKLDMLTSKILYYKKDR
;
A
#
# COMPACT_ATOMS: atom_id res chain seq x y z
N MET A 1 43.04 -28.12 18.07
CA MET A 1 42.01 -28.62 17.14
C MET A 1 40.64 -28.97 17.79
N LYS A 2 40.56 -29.43 19.04
CA LYS A 2 39.27 -29.78 19.67
C LYS A 2 38.41 -28.57 20.09
N GLN A 3 38.97 -27.41 20.36
CA GLN A 3 38.21 -26.21 20.75
C GLN A 3 37.56 -25.48 19.56
N LEU A 4 38.14 -25.59 18.36
CA LEU A 4 37.57 -24.94 17.18
C LEU A 4 36.30 -25.63 16.65
N VAL A 5 36.19 -26.95 16.86
CA VAL A 5 35.02 -27.75 16.45
C VAL A 5 33.81 -27.45 17.34
N PHE A 6 34.01 -27.11 18.64
CA PHE A 6 32.92 -26.81 19.54
C PHE A 6 32.27 -25.43 19.25
N ILE A 7 33.05 -24.45 18.81
CA ILE A 7 32.52 -23.12 18.45
C ILE A 7 31.71 -23.16 17.16
N ILE A 8 32.12 -23.97 16.19
CA ILE A 8 31.36 -24.14 14.93
C ILE A 8 30.04 -24.87 15.14
N ILE A 9 29.98 -25.86 16.04
CA ILE A 9 28.75 -26.58 16.37
C ILE A 9 27.76 -25.67 17.13
N LEU A 10 28.23 -24.81 18.03
CA LEU A 10 27.38 -23.85 18.74
C LEU A 10 26.80 -22.76 17.79
N TYR A 11 27.56 -22.34 16.77
CA TYR A 11 27.05 -21.39 15.78
C TYR A 11 26.01 -22.03 14.82
N PHE A 12 26.17 -23.31 14.48
CA PHE A 12 25.19 -24.03 13.66
C PHE A 12 23.90 -24.37 14.42
N VAL A 13 23.99 -24.70 15.69
CA VAL A 13 22.82 -24.99 16.54
C VAL A 13 22.02 -23.71 16.81
N SER A 14 22.69 -22.56 16.99
CA SER A 14 21.98 -21.27 17.19
C SER A 14 21.27 -20.78 15.93
N THR A 15 21.82 -20.99 14.76
CA THR A 15 21.17 -20.62 13.49
C THR A 15 20.01 -21.53 13.09
N VAL A 16 20.06 -22.83 13.44
CA VAL A 16 18.94 -23.76 13.22
C VAL A 16 17.80 -23.49 14.20
N GLN A 17 18.09 -23.20 15.48
CA GLN A 17 17.03 -22.85 16.45
C GLN A 17 16.35 -21.50 16.16
N ILE A 18 17.07 -20.53 15.58
CA ILE A 18 16.46 -19.26 15.18
C ILE A 18 15.51 -19.49 13.99
N ASN A 19 15.87 -20.34 13.03
CA ASN A 19 14.98 -20.66 11.90
C ASN A 19 13.74 -21.47 12.32
N GLU A 20 13.82 -22.32 13.31
CA GLU A 20 12.64 -23.06 13.83
C GLU A 20 11.70 -22.17 14.67
N LEU A 21 12.23 -21.17 15.40
CA LEU A 21 11.41 -20.19 16.12
C LEU A 21 10.62 -19.27 15.20
N PHE A 22 11.11 -18.97 14.00
CA PHE A 22 10.37 -18.20 12.99
C PHE A 22 9.38 -19.06 12.18
N SER A 23 9.50 -20.39 12.20
CA SER A 23 8.61 -21.34 11.50
C SER A 23 7.33 -21.70 12.29
N GLN A 24 7.24 -21.39 13.57
CA GLN A 24 6.10 -21.77 14.42
C GLN A 24 5.10 -20.66 14.71
N ASN A 25 5.13 -19.53 14.00
CA ASN A 25 4.09 -18.52 14.16
C ASN A 25 2.88 -18.85 13.28
N THR A 26 1.94 -19.52 13.90
CA THR A 26 0.49 -19.47 13.70
C THR A 26 0.03 -18.63 12.51
N THR A 27 0.00 -19.24 11.35
CA THR A 27 -1.00 -18.89 10.34
C THR A 27 -2.34 -19.23 10.96
N THR A 28 -3.01 -18.27 11.56
CA THR A 28 -4.45 -18.39 11.81
C THR A 28 -5.04 -18.76 10.45
N GLN A 29 -5.62 -19.95 10.32
CA GLN A 29 -6.33 -20.32 9.10
C GLN A 29 -7.52 -19.38 8.97
N LEU A 30 -7.31 -18.30 8.21
CA LEU A 30 -8.40 -17.50 7.74
C LEU A 30 -9.31 -18.37 6.90
N ASN A 31 -10.61 -18.33 7.14
CA ASN A 31 -11.59 -19.00 6.29
C ASN A 31 -11.70 -18.15 5.01
N THR A 32 -10.72 -18.29 4.12
CA THR A 32 -10.41 -17.35 3.02
C THR A 32 -11.24 -17.57 1.78
N LYS A 33 -12.27 -18.43 1.85
CA LYS A 33 -13.15 -18.65 0.70
C LYS A 33 -13.98 -17.38 0.44
N GLY A 34 -13.77 -16.77 -0.71
CA GLY A 34 -14.49 -15.56 -1.12
C GLY A 34 -13.76 -14.24 -0.83
N PHE A 35 -12.50 -14.28 -0.40
CA PHE A 35 -11.66 -13.11 -0.14
C PHE A 35 -10.30 -13.20 -0.83
N PHE A 36 -9.62 -12.07 -1.00
CA PHE A 36 -8.24 -12.08 -1.48
C PHE A 36 -7.30 -12.75 -0.47
N THR A 37 -6.42 -13.61 -0.99
CA THR A 37 -5.42 -14.32 -0.20
C THR A 37 -4.06 -14.24 -0.87
N LEU A 38 -3.04 -14.77 -0.21
CA LEU A 38 -1.69 -14.88 -0.73
C LEU A 38 -1.30 -16.34 -0.90
N ASP A 39 -0.73 -16.69 -2.05
CA ASP A 39 -0.11 -17.99 -2.24
C ASP A 39 1.18 -17.88 -3.07
N LYS A 40 2.00 -18.93 -2.98
CA LYS A 40 3.28 -19.00 -3.70
C LYS A 40 3.21 -20.06 -4.79
N ILE A 41 3.05 -19.61 -6.03
CA ILE A 41 2.89 -20.47 -7.20
C ILE A 41 4.20 -20.49 -7.99
N GLY A 42 4.81 -21.66 -8.16
CA GLY A 42 6.06 -21.78 -8.90
C GLY A 42 7.23 -20.95 -8.33
N GLY A 43 7.21 -20.70 -7.02
CA GLY A 43 8.21 -19.87 -6.35
C GLY A 43 7.91 -18.37 -6.32
N LYS A 44 6.85 -17.91 -7.01
CA LYS A 44 6.40 -16.51 -7.06
C LYS A 44 5.21 -16.26 -6.14
N TRP A 45 5.27 -15.22 -5.33
CA TRP A 45 4.12 -14.73 -4.58
C TRP A 45 3.08 -14.08 -5.48
N LEU A 46 1.82 -14.38 -5.27
CA LEU A 46 0.67 -13.78 -5.95
C LEU A 46 -0.47 -13.57 -4.96
N LEU A 47 -1.29 -12.59 -5.25
CA LEU A 47 -2.64 -12.55 -4.71
C LEU A 47 -3.47 -13.63 -5.40
N ILE A 48 -4.40 -14.21 -4.67
CA ILE A 48 -5.44 -15.09 -5.19
C ILE A 48 -6.76 -14.37 -4.97
N SER A 49 -7.50 -14.16 -6.04
CA SER A 49 -8.78 -13.46 -6.00
C SER A 49 -9.88 -14.28 -5.32
N PRO A 50 -11.02 -13.67 -4.95
CA PRO A 50 -12.15 -14.37 -4.34
C PRO A 50 -12.69 -15.55 -5.14
N ASP A 51 -12.55 -15.52 -6.47
CA ASP A 51 -12.91 -16.59 -7.40
C ASP A 51 -11.74 -17.57 -7.69
N GLU A 52 -10.77 -17.60 -6.79
CA GLU A 52 -9.64 -18.56 -6.77
C GLU A 52 -8.73 -18.47 -8.00
N LYS A 53 -8.54 -17.28 -8.56
CA LYS A 53 -7.63 -17.02 -9.67
C LYS A 53 -6.38 -16.26 -9.25
N PRO A 54 -5.21 -16.54 -9.86
CA PRO A 54 -4.04 -15.70 -9.69
C PRO A 54 -4.34 -14.25 -10.07
N PHE A 55 -3.89 -13.34 -9.22
CA PHE A 55 -4.12 -11.93 -9.38
C PHE A 55 -2.83 -11.15 -9.10
N PHE A 56 -2.44 -10.30 -10.02
CA PHE A 56 -1.38 -9.30 -9.84
C PHE A 56 -2.04 -7.93 -9.77
N SER A 57 -1.88 -7.24 -8.65
CA SER A 57 -2.57 -5.96 -8.43
C SER A 57 -1.96 -4.87 -9.31
N ILE A 58 -2.73 -4.42 -10.31
CA ILE A 58 -2.38 -3.32 -11.22
C ILE A 58 -3.24 -2.13 -10.81
N GLY A 59 -2.71 -1.29 -9.92
CA GLY A 59 -3.49 -0.26 -9.26
C GLY A 59 -3.20 1.16 -9.74
N LEU A 60 -4.18 2.02 -9.52
CA LEU A 60 -4.05 3.47 -9.61
C LEU A 60 -4.39 4.09 -8.26
N ASN A 61 -3.63 5.12 -7.86
CA ASN A 61 -3.84 5.85 -6.61
C ASN A 61 -4.51 7.22 -6.85
N HIS A 62 -5.02 7.81 -5.76
CA HIS A 62 -5.46 9.20 -5.67
C HIS A 62 -6.63 9.56 -6.57
N PHE A 63 -7.80 9.15 -6.14
CA PHE A 63 -9.08 9.49 -6.78
C PHE A 63 -9.71 10.68 -6.07
N ASP A 64 -9.62 11.86 -6.66
CA ASP A 64 -10.14 13.10 -6.08
C ASP A 64 -10.81 13.95 -7.17
N PRO A 65 -12.12 14.24 -7.06
CA PRO A 65 -12.82 15.09 -8.01
C PRO A 65 -12.56 16.59 -7.80
N ALA A 66 -11.57 16.99 -6.99
CA ALA A 66 -11.34 18.38 -6.60
C ALA A 66 -11.26 19.34 -7.78
N SER A 67 -10.57 18.96 -8.86
CA SER A 67 -10.46 19.82 -10.04
C SER A 67 -11.79 20.17 -10.69
N LEU A 68 -12.75 19.26 -10.67
CA LEU A 68 -14.11 19.49 -11.17
C LEU A 68 -14.97 20.38 -10.26
N ARG A 69 -14.51 20.59 -9.03
CA ARG A 69 -15.19 21.43 -8.02
C ARG A 69 -14.58 22.82 -7.87
N TYR A 70 -13.55 23.15 -8.64
CA TYR A 70 -13.05 24.51 -8.74
C TYR A 70 -14.05 25.40 -9.47
N ALA A 71 -14.11 26.67 -9.12
CA ALA A 71 -15.07 27.62 -9.70
C ALA A 71 -15.04 27.65 -11.24
N GLU A 72 -13.85 27.49 -11.82
CA GLU A 72 -13.65 27.47 -13.26
C GLU A 72 -14.20 26.20 -13.94
N ASN A 73 -14.36 25.08 -13.22
CA ASN A 73 -14.76 23.78 -13.75
C ASN A 73 -16.07 23.24 -13.17
N ILE A 74 -16.72 23.97 -12.27
CA ILE A 74 -17.89 23.50 -11.52
C ILE A 74 -19.04 23.08 -12.45
N HIS A 75 -19.17 23.71 -13.60
CA HIS A 75 -20.16 23.34 -14.61
C HIS A 75 -20.03 21.89 -15.08
N ILE A 76 -18.80 21.35 -15.20
CA ILE A 76 -18.57 19.93 -15.55
C ILE A 76 -19.13 19.02 -14.45
N TRP A 77 -18.87 19.37 -13.18
CA TRP A 77 -19.35 18.63 -12.02
C TRP A 77 -20.87 18.60 -11.93
N GLU A 78 -21.50 19.75 -12.14
CA GLU A 78 -22.95 19.91 -12.06
C GLU A 78 -23.68 19.26 -13.24
N GLU A 79 -23.28 19.57 -14.48
CA GLU A 79 -23.98 19.13 -15.68
C GLU A 79 -23.74 17.67 -16.00
N LYS A 80 -22.50 17.18 -15.87
CA LYS A 80 -22.13 15.82 -16.25
C LYS A 80 -22.40 14.79 -15.13
N TYR A 81 -22.20 15.20 -13.89
CA TYR A 81 -22.25 14.30 -12.73
C TYR A 81 -23.33 14.63 -11.70
N ASN A 82 -24.21 15.58 -11.97
CA ASN A 82 -25.27 16.01 -11.04
C ASN A 82 -24.70 16.33 -9.64
N SER A 83 -23.50 16.88 -9.54
CA SER A 83 -22.80 17.13 -8.29
C SER A 83 -22.60 15.87 -7.40
N SER A 84 -22.58 14.68 -7.99
CA SER A 84 -22.54 13.39 -7.29
C SER A 84 -21.23 12.65 -7.52
N THR A 85 -20.58 12.24 -6.43
CA THR A 85 -19.41 11.36 -6.48
C THR A 85 -19.76 9.99 -7.09
N ILE A 86 -20.93 9.45 -6.78
CA ILE A 86 -21.40 8.17 -7.37
C ILE A 86 -21.52 8.28 -8.89
N GLU A 87 -22.13 9.35 -9.40
CA GLU A 87 -22.24 9.58 -10.84
C GLU A 87 -20.86 9.72 -11.50
N TRP A 88 -19.92 10.39 -10.86
CA TRP A 88 -18.55 10.51 -11.34
C TRP A 88 -17.84 9.14 -11.35
N LEU A 89 -17.98 8.34 -10.31
CA LEU A 89 -17.41 6.99 -10.26
C LEU A 89 -17.96 6.10 -11.39
N VAL A 90 -19.27 6.12 -11.62
CA VAL A 90 -19.94 5.29 -12.63
C VAL A 90 -19.64 5.77 -14.05
N LYS A 91 -19.70 7.08 -14.29
CA LYS A 91 -19.61 7.63 -15.64
C LYS A 91 -18.17 7.92 -16.10
N SER A 92 -17.22 8.03 -15.17
CA SER A 92 -15.84 8.41 -15.49
C SER A 92 -14.81 7.44 -14.93
N VAL A 93 -14.76 7.26 -13.62
CA VAL A 93 -13.66 6.51 -12.99
C VAL A 93 -13.66 5.05 -13.42
N LYS A 94 -14.74 4.33 -13.15
CA LYS A 94 -14.83 2.89 -13.45
C LYS A 94 -14.58 2.58 -14.92
N PRO A 95 -15.28 3.20 -15.89
CA PRO A 95 -15.08 2.92 -17.32
C PRO A 95 -13.66 3.21 -17.79
N ASN A 96 -13.03 4.25 -17.25
CA ASN A 96 -11.66 4.59 -17.60
C ASN A 96 -10.66 3.59 -17.01
N LEU A 97 -10.81 3.16 -15.76
CA LEU A 97 -9.93 2.16 -15.15
C LEU A 97 -10.01 0.84 -15.92
N GLU A 98 -11.22 0.36 -16.23
CA GLU A 98 -11.45 -0.85 -17.03
C GLU A 98 -10.81 -0.71 -18.42
N LYS A 99 -11.04 0.40 -19.11
CA LYS A 99 -10.47 0.68 -20.43
C LYS A 99 -8.95 0.74 -20.42
N TRP A 100 -8.34 1.28 -19.36
CA TRP A 100 -6.89 1.40 -19.23
C TRP A 100 -6.23 0.16 -18.65
N GLY A 101 -7.01 -0.87 -18.33
CA GLY A 101 -6.53 -2.15 -17.81
C GLY A 101 -6.05 -2.12 -16.36
N PHE A 102 -6.47 -1.12 -15.58
CA PHE A 102 -6.30 -1.16 -14.12
C PHE A 102 -7.34 -2.10 -13.51
N ASN A 103 -6.90 -2.95 -12.61
CA ASN A 103 -7.76 -3.91 -11.93
C ASN A 103 -7.91 -3.63 -10.42
N THR A 104 -7.28 -2.58 -9.93
CA THR A 104 -7.29 -2.23 -8.51
C THR A 104 -7.36 -0.71 -8.33
N MET A 105 -8.24 -0.25 -7.45
CA MET A 105 -8.11 1.05 -6.82
C MET A 105 -7.16 0.90 -5.63
N GLY A 106 -5.97 1.47 -5.74
CA GLY A 106 -4.90 1.31 -4.77
C GLY A 106 -5.15 2.12 -3.49
N TRP A 107 -4.51 3.26 -3.39
CA TRP A 107 -4.76 4.24 -2.33
C TRP A 107 -5.96 5.09 -2.74
N GLU A 108 -7.11 4.85 -2.14
CA GLU A 108 -8.37 5.42 -2.60
C GLU A 108 -8.38 6.96 -2.58
N GLN A 109 -8.72 7.56 -1.49
CA GLN A 109 -8.61 9.00 -1.30
C GLN A 109 -7.70 9.30 -0.13
N GLU A 110 -7.01 10.43 -0.20
CA GLU A 110 -6.25 10.91 0.94
C GLU A 110 -7.21 11.37 2.02
N VAL A 111 -6.92 11.00 3.26
CA VAL A 111 -7.67 11.45 4.42
C VAL A 111 -7.09 12.73 5.03
N THR A 112 -6.10 13.33 4.38
CA THR A 112 -5.53 14.60 4.78
C THR A 112 -6.19 15.75 4.04
N VAL A 113 -6.41 16.83 4.76
CA VAL A 113 -6.93 18.07 4.18
C VAL A 113 -5.77 18.90 3.66
N ARG A 114 -5.49 18.77 2.37
CA ARG A 114 -4.58 19.69 1.68
C ARG A 114 -5.35 20.81 0.99
N GLN A 115 -4.74 21.98 0.93
CA GLN A 115 -5.26 23.04 0.09
C GLN A 115 -5.47 22.54 -1.35
N TRP A 116 -6.62 22.84 -1.95
CA TRP A 116 -6.98 22.47 -3.32
C TRP A 116 -7.32 20.98 -3.54
N GLN A 117 -7.45 20.22 -2.51
CA GLN A 117 -8.01 18.84 -2.56
C GLN A 117 -9.39 18.79 -1.95
N HIS A 118 -10.16 17.78 -2.37
CA HIS A 118 -11.44 17.43 -1.78
C HIS A 118 -11.34 16.02 -1.17
N SER A 119 -10.41 15.89 -0.24
CA SER A 119 -10.06 14.59 0.33
C SER A 119 -11.05 14.17 1.41
N ARG A 120 -11.67 13.03 1.21
CA ARG A 120 -12.39 12.23 2.21
C ARG A 120 -12.35 10.76 1.79
N PRO A 121 -12.47 9.81 2.72
CA PRO A 121 -12.65 8.40 2.37
C PRO A 121 -13.90 8.20 1.50
N PHE A 122 -13.87 7.22 0.61
CA PHE A 122 -15.08 6.78 -0.07
C PHE A 122 -16.04 6.14 0.93
N THR A 123 -17.33 6.38 0.73
CA THR A 123 -18.37 5.69 1.46
C THR A 123 -18.49 4.24 0.98
N ASN A 124 -19.10 3.38 1.79
CA ASN A 124 -19.32 2.00 1.39
C ASN A 124 -20.22 1.88 0.14
N ASP A 125 -21.16 2.80 -0.04
CA ASP A 125 -22.01 2.81 -1.24
C ASP A 125 -21.22 3.22 -2.47
N GLU A 126 -20.28 4.14 -2.36
CA GLU A 126 -19.35 4.51 -3.43
C GLU A 126 -18.45 3.34 -3.83
N LEU A 127 -17.91 2.59 -2.85
CA LEU A 127 -17.12 1.39 -3.09
C LEU A 127 -17.94 0.27 -3.74
N LYS A 128 -19.17 0.03 -3.28
CA LYS A 128 -20.10 -0.94 -3.88
C LYS A 128 -20.43 -0.62 -5.33
N VAL A 129 -20.65 0.65 -5.63
CA VAL A 129 -20.94 1.10 -7.00
C VAL A 129 -19.74 0.95 -7.91
N LEU A 130 -18.54 1.22 -7.41
CA LEU A 130 -17.32 0.99 -8.13
C LEU A 130 -17.15 -0.50 -8.51
N ASN A 131 -17.49 -1.40 -7.59
CA ASN A 131 -17.49 -2.85 -7.77
C ASN A 131 -16.24 -3.38 -8.49
N MET A 132 -15.08 -3.04 -7.94
CA MET A 132 -13.77 -3.51 -8.38
C MET A 132 -12.82 -3.66 -7.19
N PRO A 133 -11.77 -4.46 -7.28
CA PRO A 133 -10.80 -4.61 -6.21
C PRO A 133 -10.23 -3.28 -5.72
N TYR A 134 -10.09 -3.12 -4.40
CA TYR A 134 -9.57 -1.92 -3.80
C TYR A 134 -8.75 -2.20 -2.53
N CYS A 135 -7.91 -1.23 -2.14
CA CYS A 135 -7.22 -1.20 -0.86
C CYS A 135 -7.76 -0.04 -0.03
N ARG A 136 -7.86 -0.22 1.28
CA ARG A 136 -8.37 0.80 2.19
C ARG A 136 -7.27 1.30 3.13
N MET A 137 -7.19 2.61 3.32
CA MET A 137 -6.31 3.22 4.29
C MET A 137 -7.04 3.44 5.61
N LEU A 138 -6.42 3.04 6.73
CA LEU A 138 -6.94 3.22 8.07
C LEU A 138 -6.14 4.31 8.80
N PRO A 139 -6.79 5.36 9.31
CA PRO A 139 -6.09 6.50 9.90
C PRO A 139 -5.72 6.26 11.38
N PHE A 140 -4.94 5.21 11.66
CA PHE A 140 -4.49 4.92 13.02
C PHE A 140 -3.54 5.99 13.56
N ILE A 141 -2.57 6.35 12.74
CA ILE A 141 -1.81 7.59 12.85
C ILE A 141 -2.21 8.47 11.68
N GLU A 142 -1.91 9.75 11.74
CA GLU A 142 -2.20 10.60 10.60
C GLU A 142 -1.54 10.05 9.34
N SER A 143 -2.31 9.99 8.25
CA SER A 143 -1.91 9.31 7.02
C SER A 143 -0.65 9.89 6.38
N HIS A 144 -0.34 11.13 6.70
CA HIS A 144 0.86 11.83 6.27
C HIS A 144 1.59 12.40 7.48
N GLN A 145 2.31 11.55 8.19
CA GLN A 145 3.11 11.97 9.36
C GLN A 145 4.17 13.02 9.04
N TRP A 146 4.45 13.22 7.77
CA TRP A 146 5.34 14.25 7.26
C TRP A 146 4.65 15.61 7.08
N GLU A 147 3.37 15.74 7.39
CA GLU A 147 2.65 17.01 7.37
C GLU A 147 2.78 17.76 8.70
N LYS A 148 2.60 19.06 8.61
CA LYS A 148 2.67 19.97 9.74
C LYS A 148 1.62 19.62 10.81
N HIS A 149 2.03 19.66 12.06
CA HIS A 149 1.16 19.41 13.23
C HIS A 149 0.73 17.95 13.47
N THR A 150 1.39 16.98 12.87
CA THR A 150 1.15 15.56 13.15
C THR A 150 1.35 15.25 14.64
N ILE A 151 0.45 14.45 15.20
CA ILE A 151 0.52 13.98 16.58
C ILE A 151 1.30 12.67 16.61
N ASN A 152 2.31 12.59 17.48
CA ASN A 152 2.94 11.32 17.82
C ASN A 152 2.25 10.75 19.06
N TYR A 153 1.62 9.60 18.91
CA TYR A 153 0.97 8.88 20.01
C TYR A 153 1.99 8.20 20.91
N ASP A 154 1.67 8.10 22.20
CA ASP A 154 2.29 7.10 23.07
C ASP A 154 1.62 5.74 22.79
N PHE A 155 2.32 4.86 22.06
CA PHE A 155 1.79 3.56 21.69
C PHE A 155 1.56 2.60 22.86
N PHE A 156 2.02 2.96 24.06
CA PHE A 156 1.78 2.19 25.28
C PHE A 156 0.63 2.73 26.12
N SER A 157 0.02 3.85 25.73
CA SER A 157 -1.10 4.45 26.46
C SER A 157 -2.42 3.72 26.23
N GLU A 158 -3.35 3.89 27.16
CA GLU A 158 -4.73 3.38 27.02
C GLU A 158 -5.48 4.13 25.89
N GLU A 159 -5.24 5.43 25.75
CA GLU A 159 -5.81 6.26 24.69
C GLU A 159 -5.42 5.76 23.30
N TRP A 160 -4.20 5.26 23.13
CA TRP A 160 -3.79 4.65 21.89
C TRP A 160 -4.61 3.39 21.57
N VAL A 161 -4.77 2.50 22.55
CA VAL A 161 -5.55 1.28 22.41
C VAL A 161 -7.00 1.57 22.08
N GLU A 162 -7.63 2.52 22.78
CA GLU A 162 -9.01 2.96 22.53
C GLU A 162 -9.17 3.59 21.14
N TRP A 163 -8.23 4.43 20.73
CA TRP A 163 -8.24 5.04 19.40
C TRP A 163 -8.14 3.99 18.30
N VAL A 164 -7.23 3.05 18.42
CA VAL A 164 -7.05 1.96 17.47
C VAL A 164 -8.29 1.08 17.37
N ASP A 165 -8.91 0.73 18.50
CA ASP A 165 -10.17 -0.02 18.51
C ASP A 165 -11.30 0.75 17.83
N TYR A 166 -11.42 2.05 18.11
CA TYR A 166 -12.40 2.92 17.47
C TYR A 166 -12.23 2.96 15.94
N VAL A 167 -11.02 3.18 15.45
CA VAL A 167 -10.71 3.22 14.00
C VAL A 167 -11.02 1.87 13.36
N ALA A 168 -10.51 0.77 13.93
CA ALA A 168 -10.73 -0.56 13.38
C ALA A 168 -12.22 -0.91 13.33
N ARG A 169 -12.97 -0.63 14.38
CA ARG A 169 -14.43 -0.83 14.41
C ARG A 169 -15.14 -0.01 13.33
N SER A 170 -14.77 1.27 13.20
CA SER A 170 -15.46 2.20 12.31
C SER A 170 -15.20 1.92 10.83
N TYR A 171 -14.02 1.39 10.50
CA TYR A 171 -13.60 1.22 9.11
C TYR A 171 -13.59 -0.24 8.63
N CYS A 172 -13.41 -1.21 9.53
CA CYS A 172 -13.31 -2.60 9.13
C CYS A 172 -14.62 -3.37 9.25
N ALA A 173 -15.42 -3.11 10.31
CA ALA A 173 -16.62 -3.91 10.59
C ALA A 173 -17.65 -3.90 9.44
N GLU A 174 -17.80 -2.77 8.76
CA GLU A 174 -18.78 -2.62 7.68
C GLU A 174 -18.37 -3.27 6.36
N VAL A 175 -17.06 -3.46 6.15
CA VAL A 175 -16.52 -4.01 4.90
C VAL A 175 -15.93 -5.41 5.05
N LYS A 176 -16.03 -6.02 6.23
CA LYS A 176 -15.45 -7.33 6.53
C LYS A 176 -15.90 -8.48 5.61
N ASP A 177 -17.05 -8.30 4.97
CA ASP A 177 -17.64 -9.29 4.05
C ASP A 177 -17.58 -8.84 2.58
N ASP A 178 -16.85 -7.74 2.26
CA ASP A 178 -16.73 -7.23 0.90
C ASP A 178 -15.63 -7.99 0.13
N PRO A 179 -15.98 -8.81 -0.88
CA PRO A 179 -14.99 -9.60 -1.63
C PRO A 179 -14.04 -8.72 -2.47
N ASN A 180 -14.36 -7.46 -2.71
CA ASN A 180 -13.52 -6.56 -3.48
C ASN A 180 -12.41 -5.92 -2.64
N LEU A 181 -12.49 -5.94 -1.32
CA LEU A 181 -11.42 -5.41 -0.48
C LEU A 181 -10.21 -6.37 -0.50
N ILE A 182 -9.07 -5.87 -0.96
CA ILE A 182 -7.81 -6.62 -0.90
C ILE A 182 -7.26 -6.60 0.52
N GLY A 183 -7.22 -5.42 1.13
CA GLY A 183 -6.69 -5.26 2.48
C GLY A 183 -6.46 -3.81 2.90
N TYR A 184 -5.84 -3.66 4.06
CA TYR A 184 -5.72 -2.40 4.78
C TYR A 184 -4.28 -1.88 4.83
N PHE A 185 -4.10 -0.60 4.47
CA PHE A 185 -2.91 0.18 4.76
C PHE A 185 -3.08 0.94 6.08
N PHE A 186 -1.97 1.26 6.76
CA PHE A 186 -1.96 1.97 8.04
C PHE A 186 -1.59 3.44 7.90
N SER A 187 -0.44 3.71 7.27
CA SER A 187 0.06 5.07 7.13
C SER A 187 0.84 5.26 5.83
N ASP A 188 0.99 6.51 5.44
CA ASP A 188 1.81 6.93 4.31
C ASP A 188 3.18 7.38 4.79
N CYS A 189 4.23 6.66 4.40
CA CYS A 189 5.62 7.00 4.65
C CYS A 189 5.94 7.32 6.11
N PRO A 190 5.68 6.39 7.06
CA PRO A 190 5.93 6.64 8.47
C PRO A 190 7.42 6.92 8.71
N THR A 191 7.70 8.01 9.40
CA THR A 191 9.06 8.48 9.64
C THR A 191 9.59 7.95 10.96
N TRP A 192 9.69 6.64 11.07
CA TRP A 192 10.14 5.99 12.30
C TRP A 192 11.47 6.55 12.82
N VAL A 193 12.46 6.69 11.94
CA VAL A 193 13.84 7.05 12.34
C VAL A 193 14.50 8.04 11.38
N HIS A 194 13.76 8.67 10.48
CA HIS A 194 14.31 9.61 9.51
C HIS A 194 13.51 10.90 9.46
N ASN A 195 14.16 11.98 9.04
CA ASN A 195 13.52 13.27 8.78
C ASN A 195 13.20 13.43 7.30
N ARG A 196 12.14 14.16 7.02
CA ARG A 196 11.84 14.66 5.67
C ARG A 196 12.15 16.15 5.60
N PRO A 197 13.20 16.56 4.86
CA PRO A 197 13.73 17.92 4.92
C PRO A 197 12.81 18.99 4.36
N HIS A 198 11.75 18.63 3.62
CA HIS A 198 10.84 19.57 2.94
C HIS A 198 9.58 19.89 3.72
N ASN A 199 9.38 19.28 4.89
CA ASN A 199 8.16 19.43 5.67
C ASN A 199 8.50 20.01 7.03
N GLU A 200 7.66 20.91 7.52
CA GLU A 200 7.73 21.44 8.88
C GLU A 200 7.29 20.39 9.90
N TRP A 201 8.04 19.37 9.97
CA TRP A 201 7.81 18.11 10.62
C TRP A 201 8.39 18.14 12.04
N ARG A 202 7.74 17.47 12.98
CA ARG A 202 8.20 17.40 14.39
C ARG A 202 9.43 16.53 14.59
N GLY A 203 9.91 15.86 13.58
CA GLY A 203 10.99 14.91 13.66
C GLY A 203 10.51 13.45 13.60
N PRO A 204 11.45 12.48 13.68
CA PRO A 204 11.12 11.07 13.65
C PRO A 204 10.35 10.64 14.91
N ILE A 205 9.57 9.56 14.76
CA ILE A 205 8.84 8.92 15.88
C ILE A 205 9.82 8.47 16.98
N PHE A 206 10.99 8.00 16.57
CA PHE A 206 12.04 7.53 17.47
C PHE A 206 13.36 8.25 17.17
N ASP A 207 14.08 8.66 18.19
CA ASP A 207 15.37 9.33 18.03
C ASP A 207 16.40 8.40 17.36
N PRO A 208 16.84 8.70 16.12
CA PRO A 208 17.77 7.85 15.39
C PRO A 208 19.13 7.70 16.07
N LYS A 209 19.55 8.64 16.93
CA LYS A 209 20.81 8.52 17.68
C LYS A 209 20.82 7.35 18.65
N LYS A 210 19.67 6.98 19.19
CA LYS A 210 19.55 5.80 20.06
C LYS A 210 19.88 4.50 19.34
N LEU A 211 19.79 4.43 18.00
CA LEU A 211 20.13 3.23 17.21
C LEU A 211 21.63 2.90 17.21
N GLU A 212 22.47 3.78 17.72
CA GLU A 212 23.90 3.51 17.90
C GLU A 212 24.14 2.46 19.00
N THR A 213 23.16 2.22 19.87
CA THR A 213 23.23 1.26 20.96
C THR A 213 22.27 0.09 20.80
N GLN A 214 22.61 -1.07 21.36
CA GLN A 214 21.72 -2.23 21.37
C GLN A 214 20.47 -1.98 22.21
N GLU A 215 20.57 -1.19 23.27
CA GLU A 215 19.43 -0.80 24.10
C GLU A 215 18.43 0.02 23.32
N GLY A 216 18.89 1.04 22.56
CA GLY A 216 18.02 1.84 21.70
C GLY A 216 17.37 1.04 20.58
N LYS A 217 18.08 0.07 19.99
CA LYS A 217 17.50 -0.87 19.01
C LYS A 217 16.38 -1.71 19.65
N ASN A 218 16.61 -2.22 20.86
CA ASN A 218 15.60 -2.98 21.58
C ASN A 218 14.39 -2.12 21.97
N GLU A 219 14.62 -0.85 22.32
CA GLU A 219 13.56 0.12 22.61
C GLU A 219 12.69 0.37 21.37
N LEU A 220 13.32 0.63 20.21
CA LEU A 220 12.59 0.81 18.94
C LEU A 220 11.80 -0.44 18.57
N PHE A 221 12.40 -1.63 18.68
CA PHE A 221 11.71 -2.89 18.39
C PHE A 221 10.47 -3.06 19.28
N LYS A 222 10.56 -2.78 20.58
CA LYS A 222 9.43 -2.88 21.50
C LYS A 222 8.32 -1.89 21.13
N MET A 223 8.70 -0.64 20.83
CA MET A 223 7.76 0.40 20.41
C MET A 223 7.04 0.02 19.12
N ALA A 224 7.76 -0.39 18.09
CA ALA A 224 7.20 -0.81 16.83
C ALA A 224 6.30 -2.07 17.00
N LYS A 225 6.75 -3.04 17.80
CA LYS A 225 5.95 -4.23 18.10
C LYS A 225 4.61 -3.88 18.76
N GLN A 226 4.62 -2.94 19.72
CA GLN A 226 3.38 -2.48 20.35
C GLN A 226 2.45 -1.85 19.34
N TYR A 227 2.95 -0.97 18.48
CA TYR A 227 2.19 -0.35 17.39
C TYR A 227 1.53 -1.40 16.49
N TYR A 228 2.33 -2.26 15.85
CA TYR A 228 1.81 -3.25 14.90
C TYR A 228 0.89 -4.27 15.53
N LYS A 229 1.21 -4.74 16.74
CA LYS A 229 0.38 -5.71 17.47
C LYS A 229 -0.98 -5.13 17.82
N THR A 230 -1.02 -3.91 18.37
CA THR A 230 -2.29 -3.26 18.75
C THR A 230 -3.20 -3.08 17.54
N ILE A 231 -2.65 -2.61 16.42
CA ILE A 231 -3.40 -2.43 15.18
C ILE A 231 -3.89 -3.76 14.63
N HIS A 232 -2.99 -4.75 14.51
CA HIS A 232 -3.34 -6.09 14.02
C HIS A 232 -4.48 -6.70 14.83
N ASP A 233 -4.38 -6.71 16.14
CA ASP A 233 -5.37 -7.33 17.02
C ASP A 233 -6.73 -6.64 16.90
N ALA A 234 -6.74 -5.31 16.78
CA ALA A 234 -7.97 -4.54 16.57
C ALA A 234 -8.59 -4.81 15.19
N ILE A 235 -7.80 -4.86 14.10
CA ILE A 235 -8.33 -5.23 12.78
C ILE A 235 -8.93 -6.63 12.84
N ARG A 236 -8.19 -7.62 13.35
CA ARG A 236 -8.64 -9.03 13.40
C ARG A 236 -9.88 -9.24 14.28
N LYS A 237 -10.10 -8.38 15.27
CA LYS A 237 -11.33 -8.36 16.08
C LYS A 237 -12.58 -8.02 15.26
N TYR A 238 -12.46 -7.10 14.30
CA TYR A 238 -13.58 -6.61 13.50
C TYR A 238 -13.62 -7.17 12.09
N ASP A 239 -12.46 -7.55 11.55
CA ASP A 239 -12.31 -8.15 10.23
C ASP A 239 -11.24 -9.26 10.25
N PRO A 240 -11.66 -10.52 10.35
CA PRO A 240 -10.74 -11.65 10.29
C PRO A 240 -10.32 -12.03 8.86
N ASN A 241 -10.93 -11.45 7.82
CA ASN A 241 -10.91 -11.98 6.45
C ASN A 241 -9.84 -11.34 5.55
N HIS A 242 -9.70 -10.00 5.61
CA HIS A 242 -8.90 -9.27 4.64
C HIS A 242 -7.41 -9.16 5.01
N LEU A 243 -6.58 -8.92 4.01
CA LEU A 243 -5.13 -8.81 4.20
C LEU A 243 -4.76 -7.54 4.97
N ILE A 244 -3.67 -7.62 5.70
CA ILE A 244 -3.04 -6.47 6.35
C ILE A 244 -1.82 -6.07 5.52
N LEU A 245 -1.95 -4.99 4.75
CA LEU A 245 -0.93 -4.47 3.85
C LEU A 245 0.11 -3.59 4.59
N GLY A 246 -0.19 -3.23 5.84
CA GLY A 246 0.70 -2.50 6.74
C GLY A 246 0.96 -1.06 6.35
N ASP A 247 2.08 -0.54 6.83
CA ASP A 247 2.57 0.78 6.47
C ASP A 247 3.13 0.80 5.04
N ARG A 248 2.95 1.93 4.36
CA ARG A 248 3.59 2.20 3.08
C ARG A 248 4.92 2.90 3.31
N TYR A 249 6.00 2.13 3.44
CA TYR A 249 7.34 2.66 3.72
C TYR A 249 7.91 3.49 2.57
N GLU A 250 8.62 4.57 2.88
CA GLU A 250 9.46 5.29 1.91
C GLU A 250 10.75 4.50 1.64
N ALA A 251 10.80 3.79 0.52
CA ALA A 251 11.89 2.85 0.22
C ALA A 251 13.27 3.53 0.04
N ASN A 252 13.27 4.83 -0.25
CA ASN A 252 14.48 5.63 -0.45
C ASN A 252 14.94 6.36 0.83
N ALA A 253 14.23 6.21 1.94
CA ALA A 253 14.61 6.70 3.26
C ALA A 253 15.24 5.58 4.10
N LEU A 254 15.73 5.97 5.27
CA LEU A 254 16.21 4.98 6.25
C LEU A 254 15.01 4.23 6.85
N ILE A 255 14.96 2.93 6.60
CA ILE A 255 14.02 2.01 7.24
C ILE A 255 14.82 1.15 8.21
N ALA A 256 14.56 1.30 9.50
CA ALA A 256 15.21 0.50 10.53
C ALA A 256 14.74 -0.97 10.48
N MET A 257 15.69 -1.90 10.56
CA MET A 257 15.35 -3.34 10.59
C MET A 257 14.47 -3.70 11.77
N GLU A 258 14.71 -3.09 12.91
CA GLU A 258 13.97 -3.28 14.15
C GLU A 258 12.45 -3.02 13.96
N VAL A 259 12.09 -2.02 13.15
CA VAL A 259 10.71 -1.72 12.81
C VAL A 259 10.12 -2.81 11.91
N VAL A 260 10.86 -3.20 10.87
CA VAL A 260 10.38 -4.23 9.92
C VAL A 260 10.22 -5.58 10.62
N GLU A 261 11.23 -6.01 11.40
CA GLU A 261 11.17 -7.27 12.16
C GLU A 261 10.00 -7.29 13.15
N ALA A 262 9.73 -6.16 13.80
CA ALA A 262 8.57 -6.01 14.68
C ALA A 262 7.24 -6.12 13.93
N ALA A 263 7.18 -5.66 12.68
CA ALA A 263 5.99 -5.70 11.84
C ALA A 263 5.68 -7.11 11.28
N LEU A 264 6.73 -7.91 10.96
CA LEU A 264 6.59 -9.18 10.22
C LEU A 264 5.50 -10.13 10.74
N PRO A 265 5.27 -10.31 12.06
CA PRO A 265 4.21 -11.17 12.57
C PRO A 265 2.79 -10.62 12.38
N TYR A 266 2.66 -9.32 12.13
CA TYR A 266 1.42 -8.58 12.19
C TYR A 266 0.94 -8.02 10.85
N VAL A 267 1.74 -8.16 9.79
CA VAL A 267 1.38 -7.76 8.43
C VAL A 267 1.50 -8.93 7.46
N ASP A 268 0.64 -8.98 6.46
CA ASP A 268 0.68 -10.01 5.43
C ASP A 268 1.63 -9.63 4.30
N VAL A 269 1.78 -8.35 4.02
CA VAL A 269 2.56 -7.75 2.93
C VAL A 269 3.45 -6.64 3.46
N LEU A 270 4.62 -6.43 2.86
CA LEU A 270 5.40 -5.21 3.06
C LEU A 270 5.13 -4.27 1.88
N SER A 271 4.61 -3.09 2.17
CA SER A 271 4.22 -2.09 1.18
C SER A 271 5.20 -0.94 1.12
N PHE A 272 5.49 -0.46 -0.10
CA PHE A 272 6.50 0.57 -0.31
C PHE A 272 6.00 1.67 -1.23
N GLN A 273 6.48 2.88 -0.98
CA GLN A 273 6.52 3.97 -1.95
C GLN A 273 7.94 4.06 -2.51
N ASP A 274 8.09 4.12 -3.84
CA ASP A 274 9.39 4.28 -4.48
C ASP A 274 9.29 4.93 -5.86
N PHE A 275 9.94 6.09 -6.01
CA PHE A 275 10.00 6.86 -7.26
C PHE A 275 11.38 6.81 -7.94
N LYS A 276 12.31 5.99 -7.42
CA LYS A 276 13.69 5.94 -7.92
C LYS A 276 14.11 4.57 -8.41
N ASN A 277 14.10 3.58 -7.50
CA ASN A 277 14.66 2.26 -7.76
C ASN A 277 13.77 1.13 -7.23
N PRO A 278 12.48 1.06 -7.60
CA PRO A 278 11.52 0.13 -6.99
C PRO A 278 11.95 -1.34 -7.16
N LYS A 279 12.48 -1.71 -8.33
CA LYS A 279 13.00 -3.06 -8.58
C LYS A 279 14.04 -3.48 -7.53
N LEU A 280 15.04 -2.63 -7.31
CA LEU A 280 16.15 -2.94 -6.40
C LEU A 280 15.67 -3.01 -4.94
N ASN A 281 14.85 -2.04 -4.54
CA ASN A 281 14.40 -1.94 -3.16
C ASN A 281 13.41 -3.05 -2.79
N LEU A 282 12.45 -3.39 -3.64
CA LEU A 282 11.52 -4.48 -3.38
C LEU A 282 12.20 -5.84 -3.38
N ASP A 283 13.15 -6.08 -4.30
CA ASP A 283 13.97 -7.30 -4.31
C ASP A 283 14.77 -7.45 -3.00
N LYS A 284 15.40 -6.37 -2.54
CA LYS A 284 16.14 -6.33 -1.27
C LYS A 284 15.26 -6.71 -0.08
N TRP A 285 14.06 -6.12 0.02
CA TRP A 285 13.18 -6.37 1.16
C TRP A 285 12.55 -7.76 1.09
N HIS A 286 12.16 -8.22 -0.08
CA HIS A 286 11.69 -9.61 -0.24
C HIS A 286 12.78 -10.62 0.16
N LYS A 287 14.01 -10.45 -0.31
CA LYS A 287 15.14 -11.34 0.04
C LYS A 287 15.45 -11.36 1.53
N LYS A 288 15.35 -10.19 2.19
CA LYS A 288 15.62 -10.09 3.63
C LYS A 288 14.56 -10.74 4.51
N THR A 289 13.30 -10.68 4.10
CA THR A 289 12.18 -11.01 4.98
C THR A 289 11.39 -12.24 4.54
N GLY A 290 11.51 -12.64 3.28
CA GLY A 290 10.67 -13.69 2.68
C GLY A 290 9.22 -13.29 2.43
N LYS A 291 8.78 -12.12 2.95
CA LYS A 291 7.41 -11.60 2.78
C LYS A 291 7.13 -11.20 1.34
N PRO A 292 5.88 -11.31 0.88
CA PRO A 292 5.47 -10.62 -0.35
C PRO A 292 5.63 -9.11 -0.19
N VAL A 293 5.91 -8.44 -1.30
CA VAL A 293 6.14 -6.99 -1.37
C VAL A 293 5.21 -6.36 -2.38
N LEU A 294 4.74 -5.15 -2.09
CA LEU A 294 3.88 -4.37 -2.98
C LEU A 294 4.51 -2.99 -3.22
N LEU A 295 4.67 -2.60 -4.48
CA LEU A 295 4.91 -1.20 -4.81
C LEU A 295 3.56 -0.46 -4.75
N ALA A 296 3.23 0.04 -3.57
CA ALA A 296 1.94 0.67 -3.30
C ALA A 296 1.88 2.14 -3.77
N ASP A 297 2.99 2.73 -4.16
CA ASP A 297 3.05 4.07 -4.76
C ASP A 297 4.36 4.30 -5.50
N GLY A 298 4.27 4.60 -6.79
CA GLY A 298 5.43 4.91 -7.61
C GLY A 298 5.05 5.48 -8.96
N SER A 299 5.85 6.41 -9.49
CA SER A 299 5.70 6.95 -10.84
C SER A 299 6.97 7.60 -11.35
N GLY A 300 7.21 7.50 -12.66
CA GLY A 300 8.04 8.43 -13.40
C GLY A 300 7.27 9.70 -13.73
N ILE A 301 7.99 10.78 -13.92
CA ILE A 301 7.42 12.11 -14.19
C ILE A 301 8.19 12.74 -15.35
N ILE A 302 7.45 13.23 -16.35
CA ILE A 302 7.96 14.06 -17.42
C ILE A 302 7.45 15.49 -17.27
N LYS A 303 8.17 16.44 -17.83
CA LYS A 303 7.79 17.85 -17.83
C LYS A 303 6.48 18.03 -18.60
N GLY A 304 5.56 18.79 -18.04
CA GLY A 304 4.33 19.27 -18.68
C GLY A 304 4.35 20.79 -18.81
N ASP A 305 3.20 21.37 -19.05
CA ASP A 305 3.02 22.82 -19.20
C ASP A 305 2.82 23.52 -17.85
N GLY A 306 3.53 24.61 -17.65
CA GLY A 306 3.44 25.40 -16.43
C GLY A 306 3.82 24.62 -15.17
N ILE A 307 2.93 24.60 -14.17
CA ILE A 307 3.10 23.82 -12.93
C ILE A 307 2.81 22.34 -13.11
N TYR A 308 2.12 21.96 -14.17
CA TYR A 308 1.68 20.61 -14.41
C TYR A 308 2.79 19.72 -14.95
N LYS A 309 2.68 18.45 -14.68
CA LYS A 309 3.57 17.38 -15.09
C LYS A 309 2.73 16.27 -15.70
N ARG A 310 3.37 15.38 -16.42
CA ARG A 310 2.73 14.20 -16.98
C ARG A 310 3.31 12.96 -16.32
N SER A 311 2.52 11.92 -16.19
CA SER A 311 3.02 10.58 -15.81
C SER A 311 3.83 10.01 -16.97
N ASP A 312 4.98 9.39 -16.68
CA ASP A 312 5.82 8.76 -17.69
C ASP A 312 5.36 7.31 -17.93
N GLY A 313 4.65 7.09 -19.04
CA GLY A 313 4.17 5.78 -19.43
C GLY A 313 5.29 4.78 -19.76
N ASN A 314 6.44 5.22 -20.25
CA ASN A 314 7.58 4.35 -20.52
C ASN A 314 8.23 3.90 -19.21
N TRP A 315 8.45 4.82 -18.28
CA TRP A 315 8.93 4.47 -16.95
C TRP A 315 7.98 3.48 -16.27
N TYR A 316 6.67 3.74 -16.33
CA TYR A 316 5.66 2.82 -15.79
C TYR A 316 5.82 1.41 -16.36
N LYS A 317 5.85 1.29 -17.68
CA LYS A 317 6.02 0.01 -18.39
C LYS A 317 7.27 -0.72 -17.92
N ASP A 318 8.42 -0.04 -17.92
CA ASP A 318 9.71 -0.66 -17.60
C ASP A 318 9.76 -1.13 -16.14
N GLN A 319 9.17 -0.34 -15.21
CA GLN A 319 9.13 -0.73 -13.80
C GLN A 319 8.17 -1.88 -13.54
N ILE A 320 6.93 -1.81 -14.02
CA ILE A 320 5.93 -2.84 -13.71
C ILE A 320 6.27 -4.19 -14.35
N GLU A 321 6.83 -4.21 -15.57
CA GLU A 321 7.29 -5.44 -16.22
C GLU A 321 8.44 -6.11 -15.45
N GLU A 322 9.36 -5.34 -14.90
CA GLU A 322 10.44 -5.86 -14.07
C GLU A 322 9.95 -6.31 -12.69
N LEU A 323 9.04 -5.57 -12.07
CA LEU A 323 8.41 -5.96 -10.81
C LEU A 323 7.55 -7.22 -10.97
N PHE A 324 6.87 -7.38 -12.09
CA PHE A 324 6.13 -8.61 -12.39
C PHE A 324 7.03 -9.85 -12.41
N LYS A 325 8.30 -9.72 -12.81
CA LYS A 325 9.30 -10.82 -12.79
C LYS A 325 9.83 -11.10 -11.38
N ASN A 326 9.72 -10.15 -10.46
CA ASN A 326 10.21 -10.33 -9.08
C ASN A 326 9.37 -11.38 -8.36
N PRO A 327 9.98 -12.43 -7.75
CA PRO A 327 9.24 -13.51 -7.10
C PRO A 327 8.47 -13.07 -5.85
N GLY A 328 8.82 -11.95 -5.25
CA GLY A 328 8.15 -11.39 -4.08
C GLY A 328 7.05 -10.38 -4.41
N CYS A 329 7.07 -9.78 -5.60
CA CYS A 329 6.19 -8.67 -5.90
C CYS A 329 4.79 -9.14 -6.33
N ILE A 330 3.77 -8.61 -5.64
CA ILE A 330 2.36 -8.96 -5.87
C ILE A 330 1.57 -7.86 -6.58
N GLY A 331 2.16 -6.72 -6.86
CA GLY A 331 1.49 -5.62 -7.57
C GLY A 331 2.27 -4.33 -7.64
N PHE A 332 1.74 -3.42 -8.44
CA PHE A 332 2.22 -2.05 -8.59
C PHE A 332 1.02 -1.09 -8.68
N HIS A 333 1.00 -0.07 -7.83
CA HIS A 333 0.01 0.99 -7.85
C HIS A 333 0.64 2.30 -8.34
N LEU A 334 0.15 2.81 -9.47
CA LEU A 334 0.64 4.03 -10.08
C LEU A 334 0.25 5.26 -9.24
N CYS A 335 1.24 6.03 -8.82
CA CYS A 335 1.05 7.36 -8.24
C CYS A 335 0.88 8.39 -9.33
N GLY A 336 -0.04 9.30 -9.17
CA GLY A 336 -0.16 10.41 -10.12
C GLY A 336 -1.52 11.01 -10.19
N ALA A 337 -2.47 10.42 -9.49
CA ALA A 337 -3.88 10.73 -9.51
C ALA A 337 -4.60 10.30 -10.80
N TYR A 338 -5.85 9.93 -10.62
CA TYR A 338 -6.78 9.72 -11.73
C TYR A 338 -6.95 11.00 -12.55
N GLN A 339 -7.19 12.11 -11.88
CA GLN A 339 -7.34 13.43 -12.46
C GLN A 339 -6.43 14.45 -11.76
N ARG A 340 -5.62 15.20 -12.52
CA ARG A 340 -4.75 16.21 -11.95
C ARG A 340 -5.55 17.34 -11.32
N ASN A 341 -5.01 17.89 -10.26
CA ASN A 341 -5.55 19.04 -9.55
C ASN A 341 -4.42 19.98 -9.11
N LYS A 342 -4.75 21.13 -8.50
CA LYS A 342 -3.74 22.12 -8.07
C LYS A 342 -2.79 21.61 -6.99
N SER A 343 -3.21 20.64 -6.19
CA SER A 343 -2.35 20.00 -5.18
C SER A 343 -1.52 18.86 -5.78
N ARG A 344 -2.13 18.01 -6.62
CA ARG A 344 -1.45 16.97 -7.39
C ARG A 344 -1.36 17.41 -8.84
N ALA A 345 -0.25 18.06 -9.17
CA ALA A 345 -0.04 18.66 -10.48
C ALA A 345 0.13 17.64 -11.63
N ARG A 346 -0.24 16.38 -11.43
CA ARG A 346 -0.20 15.32 -12.43
C ARG A 346 -1.38 14.36 -12.29
N GLY A 347 -1.86 13.84 -13.40
CA GLY A 347 -2.95 12.88 -13.47
C GLY A 347 -2.99 12.23 -14.86
N LEU A 348 -3.77 11.18 -15.03
CA LEU A 348 -4.05 10.59 -16.33
C LEU A 348 -5.07 11.41 -17.13
N LEU A 349 -5.94 12.14 -16.42
CA LEU A 349 -6.78 13.20 -16.98
C LEU A 349 -6.27 14.57 -16.54
N ASP A 350 -6.49 15.57 -17.36
CA ASP A 350 -6.33 16.98 -16.96
C ASP A 350 -7.53 17.47 -16.12
N GLU A 351 -7.52 18.73 -15.71
CA GLU A 351 -8.58 19.35 -14.92
C GLU A 351 -9.92 19.50 -15.65
N PHE A 352 -9.93 19.31 -16.97
CA PHE A 352 -11.10 19.32 -17.83
C PHE A 352 -11.50 17.92 -18.33
N GLU A 353 -10.91 16.87 -17.75
CA GLU A 353 -11.09 15.47 -18.11
C GLU A 353 -10.55 15.06 -19.50
N ASN A 354 -9.65 15.83 -20.09
CA ASN A 354 -8.97 15.39 -21.30
C ASN A 354 -7.89 14.35 -20.94
N PRO A 355 -7.86 13.18 -21.60
CA PRO A 355 -6.90 12.14 -21.31
C PRO A 355 -5.51 12.44 -21.88
N ASP A 356 -4.46 12.08 -21.13
CA ASP A 356 -3.09 11.99 -21.64
C ASP A 356 -2.94 10.76 -22.55
N THR A 357 -3.43 10.89 -23.78
CA THR A 357 -3.65 9.76 -24.71
C THR A 357 -2.38 8.98 -25.00
N GLU A 358 -1.22 9.65 -25.10
CA GLU A 358 0.07 9.01 -25.39
C GLU A 358 0.49 8.08 -24.24
N ASN A 359 0.54 8.61 -23.04
CA ASN A 359 0.97 7.84 -21.86
C ASN A 359 -0.06 6.78 -21.47
N ILE A 360 -1.35 7.10 -21.54
CA ILE A 360 -2.42 6.12 -21.29
C ILE A 360 -2.34 4.94 -22.24
N ARG A 361 -2.05 5.15 -23.52
CA ARG A 361 -1.89 4.04 -24.48
C ARG A 361 -0.76 3.10 -24.12
N ILE A 362 0.37 3.62 -23.62
CA ILE A 362 1.49 2.79 -23.18
C ILE A 362 1.10 1.99 -21.93
N ILE A 363 0.48 2.67 -20.96
CA ILE A 363 0.00 2.06 -19.71
C ILE A 363 -0.99 0.94 -20.03
N GLN A 364 -2.02 1.21 -20.83
CA GLN A 364 -3.05 0.25 -21.21
C GLN A 364 -2.45 -1.02 -21.83
N LYS A 365 -1.61 -0.88 -22.84
CA LYS A 365 -0.95 -2.02 -23.49
C LYS A 365 -0.10 -2.85 -22.52
N THR A 366 0.53 -2.18 -21.56
CA THR A 366 1.33 -2.84 -20.54
C THR A 366 0.44 -3.62 -19.58
N ASN A 367 -0.65 -3.02 -19.11
CA ASN A 367 -1.61 -3.64 -18.21
C ASN A 367 -2.29 -4.87 -18.84
N GLU A 368 -2.77 -4.74 -20.09
CA GLU A 368 -3.35 -5.85 -20.86
C GLU A 368 -2.36 -7.03 -21.03
N LYS A 369 -1.09 -6.73 -21.28
CA LYS A 369 -0.04 -7.75 -21.36
C LYS A 369 0.15 -8.48 -20.03
N LEU A 370 0.19 -7.75 -18.91
CA LEU A 370 0.39 -8.35 -17.59
C LEU A 370 -0.83 -9.14 -17.13
N ASP A 371 -2.03 -8.68 -17.41
CA ASP A 371 -3.26 -9.41 -17.15
C ASP A 371 -3.28 -10.76 -17.92
N MET A 372 -2.94 -10.73 -19.22
CA MET A 372 -2.80 -11.93 -20.03
C MET A 372 -1.71 -12.88 -19.48
N LEU A 373 -0.60 -12.37 -18.97
CA LEU A 373 0.45 -13.20 -18.38
C LEU A 373 0.00 -13.81 -17.05
N THR A 374 -0.69 -13.04 -16.22
CA THR A 374 -1.24 -13.50 -14.94
C THR A 374 -2.28 -14.58 -15.14
N SER A 375 -3.20 -14.41 -16.09
CA SER A 375 -4.26 -15.39 -16.40
C SER A 375 -3.74 -16.74 -16.91
N LYS A 376 -2.51 -16.79 -17.42
CA LYS A 376 -1.83 -18.03 -17.85
C LYS A 376 -1.18 -18.80 -16.71
N ILE A 377 -1.09 -18.23 -15.51
CA ILE A 377 -0.54 -18.91 -14.35
C ILE A 377 -1.56 -19.93 -13.86
N LEU A 378 -1.23 -21.22 -13.92
CA LEU A 378 -2.10 -22.26 -13.45
C LEU A 378 -2.08 -22.31 -11.91
N TYR A 379 -3.24 -22.17 -11.31
CA TYR A 379 -3.42 -22.31 -9.88
C TYR A 379 -4.27 -23.51 -9.57
N TYR A 380 -3.71 -24.45 -8.83
CA TYR A 380 -4.42 -25.59 -8.29
C TYR A 380 -4.41 -25.45 -6.77
N LYS A 381 -5.57 -25.20 -6.19
CA LYS A 381 -5.70 -25.17 -4.74
C LYS A 381 -5.25 -26.54 -4.19
N LYS A 382 -4.22 -26.54 -3.38
CA LYS A 382 -3.86 -27.74 -2.63
C LYS A 382 -4.94 -27.95 -1.58
N ASP A 383 -5.65 -29.06 -1.66
CA ASP A 383 -6.48 -29.52 -0.53
C ASP A 383 -5.56 -29.64 0.69
N ARG A 384 -5.72 -28.75 1.66
CA ARG A 384 -4.98 -28.72 2.91
C ARG A 384 -5.82 -29.32 4.01
#